data_0a91c364e6871715d59c71989811bc3f
#
_entry.id   0a91c364e6871715d59c71989811bc3f
#
_cell.length_a   1.000
_cell.length_b   1.000
_cell.length_c   1.000
_cell.angle_alpha   90.00
_cell.angle_beta   90.00
_cell.angle_gamma   90.00
#
_symmetry.space_group_name_H-M   'P 1'
#
loop_
_entity.id
_entity.type
_entity.pdbx_description
1 polymer ?
#
loop_
_entity_poly.entity_id
_entity_poly.type
_entity_poly.pdbx_seq_one_letter_code
_entity_poly.pdbx_strand_id
1 'polypeptide(L)'
;MFKGIVNFGNIQVREIMVPRVDAVAVNDNTPYDELLQIIRQSGYSRIPVYSGSPDSVVGILYIKDLLKHLNEGKDYPWQRHLRPAYYIPENKKIDTLLTEFQSQKIHIAIVVDEYGGTSGIVTLEDILEEIFGDISDEFDEEEDEKNYVKVDENTYIFDGKILLNDFCRILQIREDIFDEVSGEFDTLAGLILELEGRLPATNEVIFYKNFE
;
A
#
# COMPACT_ATOMS: atom_id res chain seq x y z
N MET A 1 17.46 -10.06 4.40
CA MET A 1 16.62 -10.71 3.39
C MET A 1 16.09 -12.12 3.71
N PHE A 2 16.36 -12.75 4.84
CA PHE A 2 15.90 -14.13 5.15
C PHE A 2 14.95 -14.26 6.36
N LYS A 3 14.62 -13.19 7.09
CA LYS A 3 13.69 -13.26 8.24
C LYS A 3 12.20 -13.31 7.83
N GLY A 4 11.81 -12.73 6.70
CA GLY A 4 10.41 -12.74 6.22
C GLY A 4 9.92 -14.14 5.82
N ILE A 5 10.77 -14.95 5.18
CA ILE A 5 10.38 -16.28 4.66
C ILE A 5 10.12 -17.30 5.77
N VAL A 6 10.74 -17.16 6.94
CA VAL A 6 10.62 -18.15 8.03
C VAL A 6 9.27 -18.06 8.77
N ASN A 7 8.58 -16.92 8.74
CA ASN A 7 7.31 -16.74 9.44
C ASN A 7 6.06 -16.73 8.52
N PHE A 8 6.22 -16.64 7.20
CA PHE A 8 5.13 -16.52 6.24
C PHE A 8 4.01 -17.58 6.41
N GLY A 9 4.37 -18.82 6.66
CA GLY A 9 3.40 -19.90 6.89
C GLY A 9 2.58 -19.80 8.19
N ASN A 10 2.86 -18.84 9.06
CA ASN A 10 2.13 -18.66 10.33
C ASN A 10 1.26 -17.41 10.34
N ILE A 11 1.47 -16.47 9.44
CA ILE A 11 0.72 -15.20 9.35
C ILE A 11 -0.72 -15.49 8.94
N GLN A 12 -1.66 -14.84 9.61
CA GLN A 12 -3.10 -14.93 9.32
C GLN A 12 -3.58 -13.71 8.57
N VAL A 13 -4.63 -13.86 7.76
CA VAL A 13 -5.23 -12.79 6.97
C VAL A 13 -5.54 -11.54 7.80
N ARG A 14 -6.02 -11.69 9.04
CA ARG A 14 -6.33 -10.55 9.93
C ARG A 14 -5.13 -9.66 10.26
N GLU A 15 -3.90 -10.16 10.06
CA GLU A 15 -2.65 -9.43 10.37
C GLU A 15 -2.25 -8.51 9.20
N ILE A 16 -2.73 -8.81 7.98
CA ILE A 16 -2.37 -8.09 6.76
C ILE A 16 -3.55 -7.43 6.03
N MET A 17 -4.80 -7.77 6.39
CA MET A 17 -5.98 -7.25 5.71
C MET A 17 -6.12 -5.75 5.89
N VAL A 18 -6.68 -5.09 4.88
CA VAL A 18 -7.17 -3.72 5.00
C VAL A 18 -8.51 -3.76 5.77
N PRO A 19 -8.59 -3.13 6.95
CA PRO A 19 -9.82 -3.10 7.72
C PRO A 19 -10.99 -2.46 6.94
N ARG A 20 -12.22 -2.90 7.21
CA ARG A 20 -13.44 -2.39 6.55
C ARG A 20 -13.57 -0.86 6.59
N VAL A 21 -13.12 -0.23 7.66
CA VAL A 21 -13.21 1.23 7.84
C VAL A 21 -12.28 2.00 6.91
N ASP A 22 -11.21 1.37 6.45
CA ASP A 22 -10.19 1.94 5.57
C ASP A 22 -10.36 1.48 4.11
N ALA A 23 -11.16 0.43 3.90
CA ALA A 23 -11.40 -0.12 2.57
C ALA A 23 -12.37 0.76 1.76
N VAL A 24 -12.00 1.09 0.53
CA VAL A 24 -12.92 1.75 -0.40
C VAL A 24 -13.92 0.73 -0.94
N ALA A 25 -15.20 0.95 -0.65
CA ALA A 25 -16.31 0.14 -1.14
C ALA A 25 -17.45 1.05 -1.63
N VAL A 26 -18.28 0.55 -2.55
CA VAL A 26 -19.35 1.32 -3.20
C VAL A 26 -20.69 0.66 -2.94
N ASN A 27 -21.72 1.48 -2.69
CA ASN A 27 -23.11 1.00 -2.60
C ASN A 27 -23.64 0.65 -3.99
N ASP A 28 -24.41 -0.44 -4.11
CA ASP A 28 -25.01 -0.89 -5.37
C ASP A 28 -26.05 0.10 -5.94
N ASN A 29 -26.56 1.05 -5.14
CA ASN A 29 -27.45 2.10 -5.58
C ASN A 29 -26.72 3.38 -6.03
N THR A 30 -25.37 3.42 -6.01
CA THR A 30 -24.59 4.59 -6.43
C THR A 30 -24.84 4.88 -7.91
N PRO A 31 -25.22 6.12 -8.29
CA PRO A 31 -25.33 6.53 -9.70
C PRO A 31 -24.00 6.36 -10.44
N TYR A 32 -24.09 6.07 -11.75
CA TYR A 32 -22.91 5.73 -12.54
C TYR A 32 -21.89 6.87 -12.63
N ASP A 33 -22.32 8.12 -12.72
CA ASP A 33 -21.46 9.29 -12.75
C ASP A 33 -20.71 9.49 -11.43
N GLU A 34 -21.35 9.23 -10.29
CA GLU A 34 -20.71 9.24 -8.97
C GLU A 34 -19.71 8.08 -8.82
N LEU A 35 -20.08 6.88 -9.28
CA LEU A 35 -19.16 5.74 -9.33
C LEU A 35 -17.87 6.06 -10.08
N LEU A 36 -17.99 6.70 -11.26
CA LEU A 36 -16.82 7.10 -12.05
C LEU A 36 -15.92 8.10 -11.32
N GLN A 37 -16.49 8.98 -10.48
CA GLN A 37 -15.69 9.88 -9.64
C GLN A 37 -14.93 9.13 -8.55
N ILE A 38 -15.60 8.21 -7.86
CA ILE A 38 -14.97 7.35 -6.84
C ILE A 38 -13.81 6.56 -7.44
N ILE A 39 -14.01 5.96 -8.63
CA ILE A 39 -12.98 5.21 -9.35
C ILE A 39 -11.75 6.08 -9.64
N ARG A 40 -11.97 7.31 -10.14
CA ARG A 40 -10.87 8.23 -10.47
C ARG A 40 -10.10 8.70 -9.24
N GLN A 41 -10.79 8.90 -8.12
CA GLN A 41 -10.17 9.37 -6.87
C GLN A 41 -9.42 8.26 -6.15
N SER A 42 -9.94 7.03 -6.18
CA SER A 42 -9.34 5.90 -5.46
C SER A 42 -8.18 5.26 -6.19
N GLY A 43 -8.16 5.29 -7.53
CA GLY A 43 -7.14 4.64 -8.35
C GLY A 43 -7.17 3.10 -8.34
N TYR A 44 -8.07 2.47 -7.58
CA TYR A 44 -8.09 1.02 -7.41
C TYR A 44 -8.64 0.31 -8.65
N SER A 45 -8.05 -0.83 -9.00
CA SER A 45 -8.49 -1.68 -10.13
C SER A 45 -9.71 -2.54 -9.81
N ARG A 46 -9.99 -2.79 -8.51
CA ARG A 46 -11.07 -3.65 -8.02
C ARG A 46 -11.69 -3.01 -6.79
N ILE A 47 -13.00 -2.87 -6.78
CA ILE A 47 -13.74 -2.22 -5.69
C ILE A 47 -14.85 -3.16 -5.22
N PRO A 48 -14.93 -3.49 -3.92
CA PRO A 48 -16.06 -4.19 -3.34
C PRO A 48 -17.35 -3.38 -3.48
N VAL A 49 -18.44 -4.08 -3.77
CA VAL A 49 -19.77 -3.47 -3.87
C VAL A 49 -20.69 -4.11 -2.84
N TYR A 50 -21.36 -3.29 -2.04
CA TYR A 50 -22.29 -3.73 -1.01
C TYR A 50 -23.71 -3.25 -1.27
N SER A 51 -24.71 -3.94 -0.69
CA SER A 51 -26.11 -3.56 -0.76
C SER A 51 -26.66 -3.30 0.64
N GLY A 52 -27.19 -2.09 0.85
CA GLY A 52 -27.74 -1.66 2.15
C GLY A 52 -26.67 -1.43 3.21
N SER A 53 -26.12 -2.51 3.79
CA SER A 53 -25.04 -2.44 4.80
C SER A 53 -23.67 -2.80 4.21
N PRO A 54 -22.59 -2.17 4.65
CA PRO A 54 -21.22 -2.58 4.29
C PRO A 54 -20.88 -4.05 4.59
N ASP A 55 -21.63 -4.69 5.50
CA ASP A 55 -21.50 -6.13 5.78
C ASP A 55 -22.06 -7.03 4.67
N SER A 56 -22.90 -6.45 3.81
CA SER A 56 -23.58 -7.19 2.73
C SER A 56 -22.90 -6.95 1.39
N VAL A 57 -21.69 -7.44 1.22
CA VAL A 57 -20.98 -7.36 -0.06
C VAL A 57 -21.70 -8.23 -1.09
N VAL A 58 -22.08 -7.67 -2.24
CA VAL A 58 -22.81 -8.36 -3.32
C VAL A 58 -21.91 -8.74 -4.48
N GLY A 59 -20.70 -8.21 -4.56
CA GLY A 59 -19.75 -8.55 -5.59
C GLY A 59 -18.53 -7.63 -5.61
N ILE A 60 -17.65 -7.89 -6.58
CA ILE A 60 -16.47 -7.07 -6.87
C ILE A 60 -16.62 -6.43 -8.24
N LEU A 61 -16.48 -5.13 -8.31
CA LEU A 61 -16.42 -4.39 -9.56
C LEU A 61 -14.96 -4.34 -10.05
N TYR A 62 -14.74 -4.82 -11.26
CA TYR A 62 -13.46 -4.71 -11.94
C TYR A 62 -13.51 -3.51 -12.87
N ILE A 63 -12.69 -2.50 -12.63
CA ILE A 63 -12.71 -1.23 -13.38
C ILE A 63 -12.49 -1.45 -14.88
N LYS A 64 -11.65 -2.41 -15.26
CA LYS A 64 -11.43 -2.77 -16.67
C LYS A 64 -12.70 -3.17 -17.42
N ASP A 65 -13.70 -3.70 -16.72
CA ASP A 65 -14.95 -4.12 -17.35
C ASP A 65 -15.85 -2.92 -17.70
N LEU A 66 -15.58 -1.75 -17.10
CA LEU A 66 -16.26 -0.47 -17.38
C LEU A 66 -15.60 0.38 -18.46
N LEU A 67 -14.36 0.07 -18.86
CA LEU A 67 -13.61 0.93 -19.82
C LEU A 67 -14.33 1.21 -21.12
N LYS A 68 -15.15 0.27 -21.58
CA LYS A 68 -15.96 0.42 -22.82
C LYS A 68 -17.22 1.26 -22.62
N HIS A 69 -17.56 1.60 -21.38
CA HIS A 69 -18.81 2.23 -20.98
C HIS A 69 -18.63 3.61 -20.33
N LEU A 70 -17.41 4.19 -20.40
CA LEU A 70 -17.08 5.46 -19.76
C LEU A 70 -17.95 6.66 -20.20
N ASN A 71 -18.55 6.59 -21.39
CA ASN A 71 -19.39 7.64 -21.94
C ASN A 71 -20.90 7.40 -21.74
N GLU A 72 -21.27 6.37 -21.00
CA GLU A 72 -22.67 6.08 -20.71
C GLU A 72 -23.27 7.09 -19.71
N GLY A 73 -24.59 7.26 -19.75
CA GLY A 73 -25.29 8.19 -18.86
C GLY A 73 -25.39 7.68 -17.41
N LYS A 74 -25.81 8.58 -16.51
CA LYS A 74 -25.92 8.32 -15.07
C LYS A 74 -26.78 7.11 -14.69
N ASP A 75 -27.75 6.75 -15.53
CA ASP A 75 -28.67 5.63 -15.29
C ASP A 75 -28.14 4.30 -15.86
N TYR A 76 -26.85 4.25 -16.26
CA TYR A 76 -26.23 3.03 -16.77
C TYR A 76 -26.24 1.92 -15.71
N PRO A 77 -26.77 0.73 -16.01
CA PRO A 77 -26.89 -0.37 -15.04
C PRO A 77 -25.55 -1.10 -14.86
N TRP A 78 -24.58 -0.42 -14.25
CA TRP A 78 -23.22 -0.91 -14.06
C TRP A 78 -23.13 -2.15 -13.18
N GLN A 79 -24.12 -2.41 -12.33
CA GLN A 79 -24.20 -3.56 -11.42
C GLN A 79 -24.14 -4.90 -12.17
N ARG A 80 -24.53 -4.93 -13.44
CA ARG A 80 -24.43 -6.13 -14.30
C ARG A 80 -23.00 -6.59 -14.56
N HIS A 81 -22.01 -5.77 -14.25
CA HIS A 81 -20.58 -6.09 -14.38
C HIS A 81 -19.97 -6.62 -13.08
N LEU A 82 -20.77 -6.76 -12.01
CA LEU A 82 -20.28 -7.33 -10.78
C LEU A 82 -19.88 -8.78 -10.97
N ARG A 83 -18.71 -9.11 -10.42
CA ARG A 83 -18.23 -10.49 -10.33
C ARG A 83 -18.48 -11.02 -8.92
N PRO A 84 -18.69 -12.33 -8.76
CA PRO A 84 -18.84 -12.93 -7.43
C PRO A 84 -17.66 -12.58 -6.54
N ALA A 85 -17.94 -12.21 -5.28
CA ALA A 85 -16.92 -12.01 -4.27
C ALA A 85 -16.42 -13.36 -3.74
N TYR A 86 -15.13 -13.42 -3.42
CA TYR A 86 -14.52 -14.56 -2.75
C TYR A 86 -14.40 -14.25 -1.26
N TYR A 87 -15.02 -15.08 -0.42
CA TYR A 87 -15.07 -14.87 1.02
C TYR A 87 -14.11 -15.80 1.75
N ILE A 88 -13.42 -15.27 2.75
CA ILE A 88 -12.48 -16.02 3.57
C ILE A 88 -12.59 -15.61 5.04
N PRO A 89 -12.33 -16.51 6.00
CA PRO A 89 -12.28 -16.16 7.41
C PRO A 89 -10.98 -15.43 7.77
N GLU A 90 -11.03 -14.60 8.82
CA GLU A 90 -9.90 -13.82 9.34
C GLU A 90 -8.68 -14.67 9.73
N ASN A 91 -8.92 -15.88 10.26
CA ASN A 91 -7.88 -16.78 10.74
C ASN A 91 -7.24 -17.65 9.65
N LYS A 92 -7.60 -17.42 8.39
CA LYS A 92 -6.98 -18.15 7.27
C LYS A 92 -5.51 -17.78 7.15
N LYS A 93 -4.65 -18.76 6.86
CA LYS A 93 -3.22 -18.53 6.63
C LYS A 93 -2.98 -17.95 5.25
N ILE A 94 -2.06 -17.00 5.16
CA ILE A 94 -1.77 -16.30 3.91
C ILE A 94 -1.09 -17.17 2.86
N ASP A 95 -0.30 -18.19 3.25
CA ASP A 95 0.29 -19.17 2.34
C ASP A 95 -0.77 -19.98 1.57
N THR A 96 -1.79 -20.40 2.31
CA THR A 96 -2.95 -21.11 1.76
C THR A 96 -3.74 -20.18 0.83
N LEU A 97 -3.98 -18.93 1.26
CA LEU A 97 -4.69 -17.94 0.46
C LEU A 97 -3.94 -17.61 -0.83
N LEU A 98 -2.61 -17.48 -0.79
CA LEU A 98 -1.78 -17.26 -1.97
C LEU A 98 -1.98 -18.37 -3.00
N THR A 99 -1.96 -19.64 -2.55
CA THR A 99 -2.19 -20.79 -3.42
C THR A 99 -3.58 -20.77 -4.06
N GLU A 100 -4.61 -20.37 -3.30
CA GLU A 100 -5.98 -20.23 -3.81
C GLU A 100 -6.09 -19.08 -4.80
N PHE A 101 -5.51 -17.92 -4.53
CA PHE A 101 -5.47 -16.78 -5.44
C PHE A 101 -4.83 -17.16 -6.79
N GLN A 102 -3.70 -17.85 -6.77
CA GLN A 102 -3.02 -18.32 -7.97
C GLN A 102 -3.84 -19.34 -8.75
N SER A 103 -4.41 -20.33 -8.07
CA SER A 103 -5.15 -21.43 -8.71
C SER A 103 -6.48 -20.96 -9.32
N GLN A 104 -7.18 -20.05 -8.65
CA GLN A 104 -8.47 -19.51 -9.07
C GLN A 104 -8.37 -18.22 -9.89
N LYS A 105 -7.17 -17.65 -10.02
CA LYS A 105 -6.91 -16.36 -10.68
C LYS A 105 -7.71 -15.21 -10.05
N ILE A 106 -7.79 -15.21 -8.73
CA ILE A 106 -8.42 -14.19 -7.90
C ILE A 106 -7.32 -13.27 -7.34
N HIS A 107 -7.61 -12.00 -7.17
CA HIS A 107 -6.66 -11.00 -6.66
C HIS A 107 -7.19 -10.20 -5.49
N ILE A 108 -8.42 -10.44 -5.06
CA ILE A 108 -9.05 -9.78 -3.92
C ILE A 108 -10.03 -10.75 -3.25
N ALA A 109 -10.06 -10.77 -1.93
CA ALA A 109 -11.02 -11.51 -1.14
C ALA A 109 -11.68 -10.60 -0.09
N ILE A 110 -12.91 -10.91 0.26
CA ILE A 110 -13.64 -10.31 1.37
C ILE A 110 -13.37 -11.12 2.62
N VAL A 111 -12.88 -10.47 3.66
CA VAL A 111 -12.59 -11.10 4.95
C VAL A 111 -13.82 -11.01 5.83
N VAL A 112 -14.22 -12.14 6.41
CA VAL A 112 -15.42 -12.22 7.26
C VAL A 112 -15.08 -12.74 8.65
N ASP A 113 -15.81 -12.22 9.65
CA ASP A 113 -15.76 -12.65 11.03
C ASP A 113 -16.58 -13.93 11.28
N GLU A 114 -16.60 -14.42 12.52
CA GLU A 114 -17.34 -15.61 12.93
C GLU A 114 -18.87 -15.45 12.88
N TYR A 115 -19.35 -14.22 12.77
CA TYR A 115 -20.78 -13.88 12.70
C TYR A 115 -21.24 -13.63 11.26
N GLY A 116 -20.32 -13.67 10.30
CA GLY A 116 -20.58 -13.41 8.89
C GLY A 116 -20.56 -11.92 8.52
N GLY A 117 -20.10 -11.04 9.42
CA GLY A 117 -19.85 -9.64 9.13
C GLY A 117 -18.57 -9.44 8.32
N THR A 118 -18.53 -8.41 7.50
CA THR A 118 -17.32 -8.05 6.77
C THR A 118 -16.32 -7.35 7.69
N SER A 119 -15.15 -7.96 7.90
CA SER A 119 -14.05 -7.38 8.68
C SER A 119 -13.15 -6.49 7.84
N GLY A 120 -12.96 -6.84 6.57
CA GLY A 120 -12.09 -6.10 5.67
C GLY A 120 -11.94 -6.77 4.31
N ILE A 121 -10.86 -6.44 3.64
CA ILE A 121 -10.45 -7.03 2.36
C ILE A 121 -8.98 -7.43 2.44
N VAL A 122 -8.59 -8.37 1.61
CA VAL A 122 -7.18 -8.69 1.39
C VAL A 122 -6.94 -8.90 -0.10
N THR A 123 -5.82 -8.43 -0.58
CA THR A 123 -5.43 -8.54 -1.99
C THR A 123 -4.21 -9.43 -2.17
N LEU A 124 -3.89 -9.78 -3.41
CA LEU A 124 -2.67 -10.53 -3.73
C LEU A 124 -1.44 -9.67 -3.43
N GLU A 125 -1.57 -8.38 -3.67
CA GLU A 125 -0.56 -7.36 -3.42
C GLU A 125 -0.16 -7.36 -1.93
N ASP A 126 -1.12 -7.35 -0.98
CA ASP A 126 -0.87 -7.39 0.47
C ASP A 126 -0.10 -8.68 0.89
N ILE A 127 -0.42 -9.82 0.27
CA ILE A 127 0.28 -11.09 0.54
C ILE A 127 1.71 -11.06 0.02
N LEU A 128 1.92 -10.46 -1.17
CA LEU A 128 3.26 -10.37 -1.77
C LEU A 128 4.15 -9.41 -0.99
N GLU A 129 3.59 -8.32 -0.46
CA GLU A 129 4.29 -7.38 0.41
C GLU A 129 4.86 -8.07 1.66
N GLU A 130 4.11 -8.97 2.30
CA GLU A 130 4.61 -9.78 3.42
C GLU A 130 5.77 -10.72 3.06
N ILE A 131 5.84 -11.19 1.82
CA ILE A 131 6.91 -12.09 1.37
C ILE A 131 8.20 -11.31 1.02
N PHE A 132 8.04 -10.22 0.31
CA PHE A 132 9.14 -9.50 -0.32
C PHE A 132 9.51 -8.21 0.42
N GLY A 133 8.69 -7.76 1.40
CA GLY A 133 8.71 -6.41 1.93
C GLY A 133 8.17 -5.44 0.89
N ASP A 134 8.22 -4.15 1.15
CA ASP A 134 7.89 -3.14 0.13
C ASP A 134 8.67 -3.43 -1.15
N ILE A 135 7.98 -4.00 -2.14
CA ILE A 135 8.53 -4.10 -3.49
C ILE A 135 8.38 -2.69 -4.07
N SER A 136 9.40 -1.87 -3.87
CA SER A 136 9.52 -0.69 -4.71
C SER A 136 9.76 -1.18 -6.13
N ASP A 137 8.73 -1.13 -6.98
CA ASP A 137 8.84 -1.41 -8.40
C ASP A 137 9.88 -0.46 -8.99
N GLU A 138 10.88 -1.01 -9.69
CA GLU A 138 11.86 -0.20 -10.45
C GLU A 138 11.17 0.65 -11.54
N PHE A 139 9.84 0.61 -11.62
CA PHE A 139 8.98 1.32 -12.58
C PHE A 139 8.01 2.32 -11.95
N ASP A 140 7.92 2.43 -10.61
CA ASP A 140 7.12 3.47 -9.93
C ASP A 140 7.90 4.81 -9.87
N GLU A 141 8.40 5.26 -11.01
CA GLU A 141 8.98 6.61 -11.14
C GLU A 141 7.95 7.74 -11.23
N GLU A 142 6.64 7.47 -11.03
CA GLU A 142 5.62 8.52 -11.09
C GLU A 142 4.52 8.30 -10.05
N GLU A 143 4.70 8.86 -8.86
CA GLU A 143 3.77 9.38 -7.84
C GLU A 143 4.11 9.09 -6.38
N ASP A 144 5.33 8.66 -6.05
CA ASP A 144 5.81 8.91 -4.69
C ASP A 144 6.03 10.41 -4.54
N GLU A 145 5.42 11.00 -3.51
CA GLU A 145 5.83 12.32 -3.00
C GLU A 145 7.35 12.29 -2.94
N LYS A 146 8.02 13.01 -3.84
CA LYS A 146 9.48 12.99 -3.94
C LYS A 146 10.03 13.38 -2.58
N ASN A 147 10.38 12.39 -1.74
CA ASN A 147 11.00 12.61 -0.43
C ASN A 147 12.32 13.38 -0.56
N TYR A 148 12.65 13.81 -1.79
CA TYR A 148 13.79 14.66 -2.07
C TYR A 148 13.61 15.51 -3.33
N VAL A 149 14.33 16.62 -3.39
CA VAL A 149 14.47 17.49 -4.57
C VAL A 149 15.95 17.70 -4.85
N LYS A 150 16.41 17.37 -6.05
CA LYS A 150 17.77 17.71 -6.48
C LYS A 150 17.80 19.17 -6.94
N VAL A 151 18.55 20.02 -6.23
CA VAL A 151 18.67 21.46 -6.52
C VAL A 151 19.78 21.70 -7.56
N ASP A 152 20.94 21.05 -7.39
CA ASP A 152 22.07 21.10 -8.32
C ASP A 152 22.88 19.78 -8.26
N GLU A 153 24.09 19.74 -8.84
CA GLU A 153 24.90 18.52 -8.91
C GLU A 153 25.24 17.93 -7.55
N ASN A 154 25.37 18.77 -6.51
CA ASN A 154 25.82 18.36 -5.16
C ASN A 154 24.84 18.75 -4.06
N THR A 155 23.70 19.37 -4.39
CA THR A 155 22.74 19.88 -3.40
C THR A 155 21.39 19.21 -3.58
N TYR A 156 20.89 18.64 -2.49
CA TYR A 156 19.61 17.95 -2.42
C TYR A 156 18.82 18.47 -1.21
N ILE A 157 17.51 18.49 -1.33
CA ILE A 157 16.57 18.71 -0.22
C ILE A 157 15.87 17.37 0.02
N PHE A 158 15.94 16.86 1.23
CA PHE A 158 15.31 15.60 1.61
C PHE A 158 14.22 15.85 2.66
N ASP A 159 13.14 15.04 2.63
CA ASP A 159 12.29 14.88 3.79
C ASP A 159 13.07 14.10 4.87
N GLY A 160 13.04 14.58 6.11
CA GLY A 160 13.72 13.91 7.21
C GLY A 160 13.21 12.49 7.51
N LYS A 161 12.03 12.12 7.01
CA LYS A 161 11.46 10.78 7.14
C LYS A 161 12.02 9.76 6.15
N ILE A 162 12.83 10.21 5.17
CA ILE A 162 13.43 9.31 4.20
C ILE A 162 14.28 8.25 4.91
N LEU A 163 14.15 7.00 4.49
CA LEU A 163 14.96 5.91 5.02
C LEU A 163 16.42 6.09 4.60
N LEU A 164 17.36 5.75 5.47
CA LEU A 164 18.79 5.89 5.18
C LEU A 164 19.27 5.06 4.00
N ASN A 165 18.66 3.89 3.77
CA ASN A 165 18.94 3.08 2.60
C ASN A 165 18.59 3.81 1.30
N ASP A 166 17.43 4.50 1.27
CA ASP A 166 17.00 5.30 0.11
C ASP A 166 17.86 6.55 -0.06
N PHE A 167 18.20 7.22 1.03
CA PHE A 167 19.12 8.35 1.03
C PHE A 167 20.49 7.97 0.44
N CYS A 168 21.07 6.84 0.87
CA CYS A 168 22.35 6.34 0.36
C CYS A 168 22.25 5.97 -1.13
N ARG A 169 21.14 5.34 -1.54
CA ARG A 169 20.88 4.96 -2.94
C ARG A 169 20.78 6.18 -3.86
N ILE A 170 20.04 7.21 -3.44
CA ILE A 170 19.86 8.46 -4.21
C ILE A 170 21.18 9.20 -4.40
N LEU A 171 22.01 9.26 -3.36
CA LEU A 171 23.31 9.91 -3.40
C LEU A 171 24.42 9.02 -3.98
N GLN A 172 24.12 7.74 -4.29
CA GLN A 172 25.07 6.73 -4.77
C GLN A 172 26.28 6.55 -3.84
N ILE A 173 26.02 6.58 -2.53
CA ILE A 173 27.01 6.38 -1.46
C ILE A 173 26.81 5.03 -0.79
N ARG A 174 27.85 4.54 -0.10
CA ARG A 174 27.79 3.27 0.61
C ARG A 174 27.06 3.44 1.95
N GLU A 175 26.25 2.47 2.32
CA GLU A 175 25.48 2.47 3.58
C GLU A 175 26.40 2.48 4.83
N ASP A 176 27.59 1.84 4.74
CA ASP A 176 28.55 1.75 5.83
C ASP A 176 29.19 3.12 6.23
N ILE A 177 28.88 4.18 5.49
CA ILE A 177 29.38 5.52 5.83
C ILE A 177 28.91 6.03 7.19
N PHE A 178 27.78 5.50 7.67
CA PHE A 178 27.16 5.88 8.94
C PHE A 178 27.42 4.88 10.08
N ASP A 179 28.16 3.78 9.87
CA ASP A 179 28.43 2.74 10.87
C ASP A 179 29.19 3.26 12.09
N GLU A 180 29.86 4.40 11.98
CA GLU A 180 30.58 5.04 13.09
C GLU A 180 29.65 5.79 14.05
N VAL A 181 28.39 6.07 13.63
CA VAL A 181 27.39 6.72 14.48
C VAL A 181 26.72 5.66 15.33
N SER A 182 26.90 5.76 16.65
CA SER A 182 26.29 4.81 17.59
C SER A 182 24.82 5.17 17.80
N GLY A 183 23.92 4.21 17.53
CA GLY A 183 22.48 4.36 17.71
C GLY A 183 21.69 3.42 16.78
N GLU A 184 20.42 3.24 17.07
CA GLU A 184 19.48 2.56 16.19
C GLU A 184 18.62 3.63 15.50
N PHE A 185 18.86 3.87 14.22
CA PHE A 185 18.11 4.85 13.44
C PHE A 185 17.92 4.35 11.99
N ASP A 186 16.69 4.48 11.49
CA ASP A 186 16.33 4.03 10.15
C ASP A 186 16.13 5.20 9.17
N THR A 187 15.99 6.44 9.69
CA THR A 187 15.66 7.64 8.90
C THR A 187 16.75 8.70 8.97
N LEU A 188 16.76 9.63 7.99
CA LEU A 188 17.68 10.77 7.98
C LEU A 188 17.49 11.66 9.23
N ALA A 189 16.26 11.90 9.66
CA ALA A 189 16.01 12.66 10.91
C ALA A 189 16.54 11.93 12.14
N GLY A 190 16.44 10.60 12.20
CA GLY A 190 17.02 9.78 13.26
C GLY A 190 18.54 9.89 13.31
N LEU A 191 19.21 9.79 12.16
CA LEU A 191 20.66 9.99 12.04
C LEU A 191 21.09 11.38 12.54
N ILE A 192 20.39 12.44 12.11
CA ILE A 192 20.70 13.83 12.53
C ILE A 192 20.52 14.00 14.04
N LEU A 193 19.48 13.38 14.61
CA LEU A 193 19.22 13.42 16.05
C LEU A 193 20.33 12.73 16.86
N GLU A 194 20.85 11.61 16.37
CA GLU A 194 21.98 10.91 17.00
C GLU A 194 23.28 11.70 16.88
N LEU A 195 23.55 12.34 15.75
CA LEU A 195 24.74 13.15 15.54
C LEU A 195 24.78 14.37 16.47
N GLU A 196 23.65 15.06 16.66
CA GLU A 196 23.57 16.30 17.43
C GLU A 196 23.15 16.08 18.90
N GLY A 197 22.56 14.92 19.23
CA GLY A 197 22.01 14.65 20.57
C GLY A 197 20.80 15.52 20.93
N ARG A 198 20.27 16.31 20.01
CA ARG A 198 19.11 17.20 20.15
C ARG A 198 18.44 17.48 18.81
N LEU A 199 17.24 18.02 18.81
CA LEU A 199 16.61 18.52 17.60
C LEU A 199 17.34 19.79 17.11
N PRO A 200 17.80 19.85 15.86
CA PRO A 200 18.42 21.04 15.28
C PRO A 200 17.45 22.21 15.20
N ALA A 201 17.98 23.43 15.27
CA ALA A 201 17.21 24.63 15.00
C ALA A 201 16.96 24.78 13.47
N THR A 202 15.93 25.54 13.13
CA THR A 202 15.66 25.86 11.70
C THR A 202 16.87 26.56 11.07
N ASN A 203 17.33 26.08 9.93
CA ASN A 203 18.50 26.52 9.18
C ASN A 203 19.85 26.34 9.94
N GLU A 204 19.90 25.41 10.86
CA GLU A 204 21.15 25.02 11.49
C GLU A 204 21.97 24.16 10.53
N VAL A 205 23.28 24.46 10.45
CA VAL A 205 24.21 23.72 9.59
C VAL A 205 24.89 22.63 10.41
N ILE A 206 24.84 21.41 9.91
CA ILE A 206 25.42 20.22 10.53
C ILE A 206 26.42 19.60 9.56
N PHE A 207 27.60 19.31 10.04
CA PHE A 207 28.64 18.68 9.24
C PHE A 207 28.85 17.23 9.66
N TYR A 208 28.85 16.34 8.69
CA TYR A 208 29.24 14.96 8.87
C TYR A 208 30.07 14.47 7.68
N LYS A 209 31.35 14.15 7.93
CA LYS A 209 32.33 13.75 6.88
C LYS A 209 32.33 14.77 5.73
N ASN A 210 31.80 14.40 4.58
CA ASN A 210 31.75 15.25 3.37
C ASN A 210 30.37 15.87 3.13
N PHE A 211 29.46 15.78 4.10
CA PHE A 211 28.11 16.34 4.02
C PHE A 211 27.97 17.58 4.89
N GLU A 212 27.21 18.54 4.40
CA GLU A 212 26.78 19.76 5.07
C GLU A 212 25.25 19.82 5.10
#